data_b12247f3b413574c57d5c8f94acb67b9
#
_entry.id   b12247f3b413574c57d5c8f94acb67b9
#
_cell.length_a   1.000
_cell.length_b   1.000
_cell.length_c   1.000
_cell.angle_alpha   90.00
_cell.angle_beta   90.00
_cell.angle_gamma   90.00
#
_symmetry.space_group_name_H-M   'P 1'
#
loop_
_entity.id
_entity.type
_entity.pdbx_description
1 polymer ?
#
loop_
_entity_poly.entity_id
_entity_poly.type
_entity_poly.pdbx_seq_one_letter_code
_entity_poly.pdbx_strand_id
1 'polypeptide(L)'
;MLCNLYKMKKVRVIRRERFNAAHRLFNPNWTDEKNEQIFGKCSNKNWHGHNYTLFVTVEGNVDRDTGYVIDLKILSDLLKEKIVDKMDHRNLNLEVDFMKDCITTAENIAIKIYEQLEEGIKSTGNHLYCVKLYETENNYVEYYG
;
A
#
# COMPACT_ATOMS: atom_id res chain seq x y z
N MET A 1 -15.05 -35.87 14.49
CA MET A 1 -16.03 -35.15 13.63
C MET A 1 -15.79 -33.66 13.77
N LEU A 2 -14.68 -33.15 13.21
CA LEU A 2 -14.41 -31.72 13.12
C LEU A 2 -15.29 -31.15 12.01
N CYS A 3 -16.24 -30.43 12.45
CA CYS A 3 -17.49 -30.07 11.84
C CYS A 3 -17.36 -29.29 10.52
N ASN A 4 -18.34 -29.49 9.67
CA ASN A 4 -18.74 -28.74 8.48
C ASN A 4 -18.87 -27.20 8.67
N LEU A 5 -18.37 -26.66 9.78
CA LEU A 5 -18.41 -25.25 10.16
C LEU A 5 -17.48 -24.34 9.32
N TYR A 6 -16.47 -24.91 8.64
CA TYR A 6 -15.49 -24.13 7.90
C TYR A 6 -15.76 -24.05 6.39
N LYS A 7 -16.89 -24.60 5.94
CA LYS A 7 -17.24 -24.56 4.52
C LYS A 7 -17.64 -23.12 4.18
N MET A 8 -16.74 -22.39 3.49
CA MET A 8 -16.97 -21.10 2.84
C MET A 8 -17.07 -19.85 3.74
N LYS A 9 -16.46 -19.84 4.91
CA LYS A 9 -16.36 -18.59 5.69
C LYS A 9 -15.09 -17.84 5.30
N LYS A 10 -15.25 -16.79 4.51
CA LYS A 10 -14.16 -15.86 4.22
C LYS A 10 -13.89 -14.97 5.42
N VAL A 11 -12.62 -14.83 5.77
CA VAL A 11 -12.13 -13.97 6.82
C VAL A 11 -11.12 -12.99 6.22
N ARG A 12 -11.11 -11.78 6.72
CA ARG A 12 -10.14 -10.75 6.36
C ARG A 12 -9.13 -10.60 7.47
N VAL A 13 -7.88 -10.76 7.12
CA VAL A 13 -6.72 -10.54 7.98
C VAL A 13 -6.08 -9.23 7.57
N ILE A 14 -5.80 -8.35 8.53
CA ILE A 14 -5.29 -7.02 8.26
C ILE A 14 -3.94 -6.86 8.96
N ARG A 15 -2.91 -6.48 8.19
CA ARG A 15 -1.61 -6.10 8.71
C ARG A 15 -1.39 -4.61 8.54
N ARG A 16 -0.95 -3.95 9.61
CA ARG A 16 -0.52 -2.56 9.59
C ARG A 16 0.99 -2.46 9.52
N GLU A 17 1.48 -1.60 8.65
CA GLU A 17 2.88 -1.18 8.57
C GLU A 17 2.97 0.35 8.55
N ARG A 18 4.16 0.89 8.80
CA ARG A 18 4.43 2.33 8.73
C ARG A 18 5.72 2.56 7.96
N PHE A 19 5.77 3.65 7.23
CA PHE A 19 6.98 4.15 6.59
C PHE A 19 6.95 5.67 6.53
N ASN A 20 8.13 6.29 6.54
CA ASN A 20 8.31 7.71 6.33
C ASN A 20 8.86 7.94 4.91
N ALA A 21 8.27 8.82 4.14
CA ALA A 21 8.74 9.10 2.80
C ALA A 21 8.51 10.55 2.42
N ALA A 22 9.43 11.08 1.60
CA ALA A 22 9.28 12.39 0.99
C ALA A 22 8.67 12.25 -0.40
N HIS A 23 7.93 13.27 -0.81
CA HIS A 23 7.38 13.38 -2.16
C HIS A 23 7.08 14.83 -2.55
N ARG A 24 6.69 14.99 -3.80
CA ARG A 24 6.22 16.22 -4.38
C ARG A 24 5.17 15.90 -5.43
N LEU A 25 4.06 16.63 -5.42
CA LEU A 25 3.03 16.51 -6.43
C LEU A 25 3.32 17.51 -7.57
N PHE A 26 3.59 17.01 -8.75
CA PHE A 26 3.72 17.83 -9.95
C PHE A 26 3.50 17.01 -11.20
N ASN A 27 2.99 17.67 -12.23
CA ASN A 27 2.92 17.13 -13.57
C ASN A 27 4.11 17.69 -14.37
N PRO A 28 5.02 16.84 -14.87
CA PRO A 28 6.22 17.31 -15.58
C PRO A 28 5.92 18.01 -16.93
N ASN A 29 4.71 17.83 -17.46
CA ASN A 29 4.27 18.47 -18.70
C ASN A 29 3.65 19.86 -18.46
N TRP A 30 3.54 20.31 -17.23
CA TRP A 30 3.00 21.62 -16.89
C TRP A 30 4.10 22.60 -16.47
N THR A 31 3.79 23.89 -16.58
CA THR A 31 4.65 24.92 -16.02
C THR A 31 4.64 24.88 -14.50
N ASP A 32 5.65 25.47 -13.87
CA ASP A 32 5.71 25.55 -12.41
C ASP A 32 4.51 26.30 -11.83
N GLU A 33 4.08 27.40 -12.48
CA GLU A 33 2.93 28.19 -12.05
C GLU A 33 1.64 27.36 -12.07
N LYS A 34 1.45 26.53 -13.11
CA LYS A 34 0.29 25.64 -13.19
C LYS A 34 0.33 24.56 -12.13
N ASN A 35 1.51 23.98 -11.88
CA ASN A 35 1.69 23.00 -10.79
C ASN A 35 1.38 23.62 -9.42
N GLU A 36 1.85 24.84 -9.16
CA GLU A 36 1.56 25.55 -7.91
C GLU A 36 0.07 25.89 -7.78
N GLN A 37 -0.57 26.31 -8.88
CA GLN A 37 -2.00 26.59 -8.90
C GLN A 37 -2.86 25.36 -8.57
N ILE A 38 -2.49 24.18 -9.07
CA ILE A 38 -3.27 22.96 -8.91
C ILE A 38 -2.94 22.23 -7.61
N PHE A 39 -1.65 22.05 -7.30
CA PHE A 39 -1.20 21.26 -6.16
C PHE A 39 -0.82 22.09 -4.93
N GLY A 40 -0.74 23.40 -5.06
CA GLY A 40 -0.42 24.31 -3.96
C GLY A 40 0.90 23.96 -3.28
N LYS A 41 0.90 23.89 -1.96
CA LYS A 41 2.09 23.56 -1.16
C LYS A 41 2.68 22.18 -1.47
N CYS A 42 1.88 21.24 -1.96
CA CYS A 42 2.34 19.91 -2.31
C CYS A 42 3.23 19.88 -3.55
N SER A 43 3.26 20.98 -4.35
CA SER A 43 4.16 21.14 -5.49
C SER A 43 5.52 21.74 -5.15
N ASN A 44 5.79 22.05 -3.89
CA ASN A 44 7.03 22.71 -3.46
C ASN A 44 8.26 21.93 -3.96
N LYS A 45 9.17 22.65 -4.62
CA LYS A 45 10.40 22.07 -5.21
C LYS A 45 11.37 21.50 -4.17
N ASN A 46 11.26 21.94 -2.91
CA ASN A 46 12.09 21.45 -1.81
C ASN A 46 11.51 20.23 -1.12
N TRP A 47 10.48 19.61 -1.71
CA TRP A 47 9.81 18.41 -1.21
C TRP A 47 9.07 18.61 0.12
N HIS A 48 8.30 17.64 0.53
CA HIS A 48 7.75 17.46 1.86
C HIS A 48 7.57 15.96 2.12
N GLY A 49 7.27 15.58 3.32
CA GLY A 49 7.13 14.16 3.66
C GLY A 49 6.01 13.90 4.65
N HIS A 50 5.66 12.63 4.75
CA HIS A 50 4.64 12.13 5.65
C HIS A 50 5.08 10.87 6.38
N ASN A 51 4.51 10.65 7.55
CA ASN A 51 4.52 9.38 8.24
C ASN A 51 3.30 8.57 7.76
N TYR A 52 3.49 7.79 6.71
CA TYR A 52 2.44 6.96 6.15
C TYR A 52 2.08 5.81 7.08
N THR A 53 0.79 5.50 7.15
CA THR A 53 0.29 4.28 7.80
C THR A 53 -0.44 3.45 6.75
N LEU A 54 0.06 2.23 6.53
CA LEU A 54 -0.44 1.29 5.55
C LEU A 54 -1.20 0.16 6.26
N PHE A 55 -2.41 -0.15 5.77
CA PHE A 55 -3.13 -1.36 6.13
C PHE A 55 -3.33 -2.20 4.88
N VAL A 56 -2.88 -3.45 4.95
CA VAL A 56 -3.06 -4.43 3.88
C VAL A 56 -4.04 -5.49 4.37
N THR A 57 -5.14 -5.64 3.65
CA THR A 57 -6.21 -6.60 3.95
C THR A 57 -6.13 -7.78 2.99
N VAL A 58 -5.94 -8.97 3.55
CA VAL A 58 -5.95 -10.24 2.84
C VAL A 58 -7.22 -10.99 3.17
N GLU A 59 -7.96 -11.43 2.15
CA GLU A 59 -9.18 -12.22 2.30
C GLU A 59 -8.92 -13.67 1.87
N GLY A 60 -9.38 -14.61 2.66
CA GLY A 60 -9.28 -16.04 2.34
C GLY A 60 -10.15 -16.90 3.24
N ASN A 61 -10.07 -18.19 2.99
CA ASN A 61 -10.73 -19.19 3.84
C ASN A 61 -9.78 -19.60 4.96
N VAL A 62 -10.35 -19.89 6.12
CA VAL A 62 -9.57 -20.44 7.23
C VAL A 62 -9.14 -21.87 6.88
N ASP A 63 -7.85 -22.11 6.90
CA ASP A 63 -7.28 -23.44 6.70
C ASP A 63 -7.64 -24.35 7.88
N ARG A 64 -7.99 -25.60 7.59
CA ARG A 64 -8.52 -26.51 8.63
C ARG A 64 -7.46 -27.03 9.59
N ASP A 65 -6.24 -27.14 9.12
CA ASP A 65 -5.16 -27.76 9.89
C ASP A 65 -4.44 -26.70 10.75
N THR A 66 -4.30 -25.50 10.22
CA THR A 66 -3.57 -24.40 10.87
C THR A 66 -4.48 -23.42 11.61
N GLY A 67 -5.75 -23.28 11.20
CA GLY A 67 -6.71 -22.35 11.78
C GLY A 67 -6.54 -20.90 11.33
N TYR A 68 -5.68 -20.59 10.37
CA TYR A 68 -5.51 -19.22 9.86
C TYR A 68 -5.73 -19.10 8.35
N VAL A 69 -5.97 -17.88 7.89
CA VAL A 69 -6.07 -17.53 6.45
C VAL A 69 -4.68 -17.46 5.82
N ILE A 70 -3.77 -16.78 6.49
CA ILE A 70 -2.38 -16.58 6.07
C ILE A 70 -1.49 -16.54 7.31
N ASP A 71 -0.29 -17.08 7.20
CA ASP A 71 0.73 -16.90 8.22
C ASP A 71 1.14 -15.41 8.28
N LEU A 72 0.94 -14.80 9.47
CA LEU A 72 1.21 -13.38 9.67
C LEU A 72 2.69 -13.04 9.54
N LYS A 73 3.60 -13.99 9.76
CA LYS A 73 5.02 -13.78 9.51
C LYS A 73 5.30 -13.69 8.02
N ILE A 74 4.74 -14.58 7.21
CA ILE A 74 4.86 -14.53 5.75
C ILE A 74 4.31 -13.21 5.22
N LEU A 75 3.14 -12.77 5.69
CA LEU A 75 2.55 -11.48 5.31
C LEU A 75 3.45 -10.32 5.71
N SER A 76 3.97 -10.32 6.93
CA SER A 76 4.88 -9.27 7.42
C SER A 76 6.16 -9.20 6.58
N ASP A 77 6.79 -10.34 6.31
CA ASP A 77 8.03 -10.40 5.53
C ASP A 77 7.80 -9.90 4.10
N LEU A 78 6.67 -10.28 3.48
CA LEU A 78 6.30 -9.81 2.14
C LEU A 78 6.10 -8.28 2.10
N LEU A 79 5.38 -7.70 3.07
CA LEU A 79 5.18 -6.26 3.15
C LEU A 79 6.49 -5.51 3.37
N LYS A 80 7.36 -6.04 4.22
CA LYS A 80 8.70 -5.47 4.44
C LYS A 80 9.50 -5.45 3.16
N GLU A 81 9.69 -6.61 2.54
CA GLU A 81 10.52 -6.77 1.33
C GLU A 81 10.01 -5.92 0.16
N LYS A 82 8.71 -5.96 -0.09
CA LYS A 82 8.12 -5.33 -1.27
C LYS A 82 7.83 -3.85 -1.11
N ILE A 83 7.53 -3.40 0.10
CA ILE A 83 7.05 -2.03 0.33
C ILE A 83 7.97 -1.28 1.30
N VAL A 84 8.06 -1.71 2.58
CA VAL A 84 8.70 -0.90 3.61
C VAL A 84 10.18 -0.64 3.29
N ASP A 85 10.95 -1.67 2.97
CA ASP A 85 12.39 -1.56 2.67
C ASP A 85 12.67 -0.72 1.41
N LYS A 86 11.66 -0.54 0.55
CA LYS A 86 11.79 0.25 -0.69
C LYS A 86 11.31 1.69 -0.57
N MET A 87 10.42 1.97 0.38
CA MET A 87 9.78 3.27 0.51
C MET A 87 10.23 4.04 1.76
N ASP A 88 10.56 3.34 2.84
CA ASP A 88 10.89 3.99 4.11
C ASP A 88 12.18 4.79 4.02
N HIS A 89 12.13 6.05 4.49
CA HIS A 89 13.22 7.03 4.39
C HIS A 89 13.70 7.30 2.95
N ARG A 90 12.78 7.18 1.96
CA ARG A 90 13.06 7.46 0.55
C ARG A 90 12.26 8.64 0.03
N ASN A 91 12.73 9.20 -1.09
CA ASN A 91 11.97 10.11 -1.91
C ASN A 91 11.20 9.30 -2.97
N LEU A 92 9.86 9.32 -2.89
CA LEU A 92 9.00 8.51 -3.75
C LEU A 92 9.13 8.85 -5.24
N ASN A 93 9.42 10.11 -5.56
CA ASN A 93 9.57 10.55 -6.94
C ASN A 93 10.92 10.16 -7.55
N LEU A 94 11.98 10.02 -6.75
CA LEU A 94 13.36 9.89 -7.23
C LEU A 94 13.95 8.50 -7.01
N GLU A 95 13.60 7.82 -5.92
CA GLU A 95 14.31 6.64 -5.44
C GLU A 95 13.48 5.35 -5.48
N VAL A 96 12.16 5.44 -5.70
CA VAL A 96 11.26 4.29 -5.70
C VAL A 96 10.86 3.93 -7.12
N ASP A 97 11.45 2.87 -7.68
CA ASP A 97 11.34 2.51 -9.08
C ASP A 97 9.90 2.34 -9.57
N PHE A 98 9.06 1.68 -8.79
CA PHE A 98 7.66 1.45 -9.17
C PHE A 98 6.77 2.72 -9.07
N MET A 99 7.31 3.84 -8.57
CA MET A 99 6.63 5.14 -8.53
C MET A 99 7.04 6.10 -9.66
N LYS A 100 8.01 5.76 -10.50
CA LYS A 100 8.65 6.69 -11.45
C LYS A 100 7.71 7.30 -12.50
N ASP A 101 6.68 6.57 -12.91
CA ASP A 101 5.83 6.97 -14.03
C ASP A 101 4.47 7.52 -13.58
N CYS A 102 4.34 7.95 -12.33
CA CYS A 102 3.10 8.49 -11.81
C CYS A 102 3.30 9.69 -10.88
N ILE A 103 2.28 10.53 -10.79
CA ILE A 103 2.22 11.57 -9.77
C ILE A 103 1.99 10.88 -8.41
N THR A 104 2.81 11.20 -7.42
CA THR A 104 2.86 10.52 -6.13
C THR A 104 1.75 10.95 -5.16
N THR A 105 0.50 10.97 -5.65
CA THR A 105 -0.69 11.14 -4.82
C THR A 105 -0.94 9.91 -3.97
N ALA A 106 -1.66 10.03 -2.86
CA ALA A 106 -2.01 8.89 -2.01
C ALA A 106 -2.74 7.79 -2.79
N GLU A 107 -3.59 8.17 -3.75
CA GLU A 107 -4.31 7.26 -4.64
C GLU A 107 -3.35 6.41 -5.49
N ASN A 108 -2.42 7.07 -6.18
CA ASN A 108 -1.45 6.37 -7.01
C ASN A 108 -0.48 5.53 -6.18
N ILE A 109 -0.08 6.00 -5.00
CA ILE A 109 0.75 5.22 -4.07
C ILE A 109 0.01 3.94 -3.65
N ALA A 110 -1.27 4.03 -3.29
CA ALA A 110 -2.05 2.85 -2.89
C ALA A 110 -2.21 1.84 -4.04
N ILE A 111 -2.47 2.31 -5.27
CA ILE A 111 -2.53 1.47 -6.47
C ILE A 111 -1.18 0.76 -6.69
N LYS A 112 -0.08 1.50 -6.63
CA LYS A 112 1.26 0.95 -6.85
C LYS A 112 1.66 -0.06 -5.76
N ILE A 113 1.30 0.18 -4.51
CA ILE A 113 1.49 -0.78 -3.43
C ILE A 113 0.70 -2.06 -3.70
N TYR A 114 -0.56 -1.95 -4.12
CA TYR A 114 -1.39 -3.10 -4.47
C TYR A 114 -0.74 -3.95 -5.57
N GLU A 115 -0.32 -3.32 -6.67
CA GLU A 115 0.37 -3.98 -7.78
C GLU A 115 1.64 -4.75 -7.33
N GLN A 116 2.39 -4.21 -6.36
CA GLN A 116 3.59 -4.88 -5.83
C GLN A 116 3.28 -6.12 -4.96
N LEU A 117 2.10 -6.14 -4.33
CA LEU A 117 1.73 -7.18 -3.36
C LEU A 117 0.85 -8.28 -3.95
N GLU A 118 0.07 -7.98 -4.99
CA GLU A 118 -1.00 -8.83 -5.51
C GLU A 118 -0.52 -10.26 -5.81
N GLU A 119 0.56 -10.41 -6.58
CA GLU A 119 1.08 -11.72 -6.97
C GLU A 119 1.63 -12.51 -5.77
N GLY A 120 2.33 -11.84 -4.86
CA GLY A 120 2.84 -12.45 -3.63
C GLY A 120 1.72 -12.98 -2.73
N ILE A 121 0.65 -12.22 -2.57
CA ILE A 121 -0.54 -12.67 -1.81
C ILE A 121 -1.25 -13.80 -2.52
N LYS A 122 -1.46 -13.68 -3.83
CA LYS A 122 -2.10 -14.72 -4.65
C LYS A 122 -1.36 -16.05 -4.59
N SER A 123 -0.03 -16.02 -4.54
CA SER A 123 0.79 -17.24 -4.41
C SER A 123 0.57 -18.00 -3.10
N THR A 124 0.00 -17.37 -2.07
CA THR A 124 -0.42 -18.00 -0.82
C THR A 124 -1.81 -18.66 -0.89
N GLY A 125 -2.48 -18.59 -2.04
CA GLY A 125 -3.85 -19.08 -2.22
C GLY A 125 -4.93 -18.12 -1.70
N ASN A 126 -4.56 -16.87 -1.39
CA ASN A 126 -5.44 -15.85 -0.85
C ASN A 126 -5.64 -14.70 -1.84
N HIS A 127 -6.54 -13.78 -1.50
CA HIS A 127 -6.86 -12.59 -2.28
C HIS A 127 -6.41 -11.32 -1.54
N LEU A 128 -5.67 -10.45 -2.23
CA LEU A 128 -5.42 -9.10 -1.75
C LEU A 128 -6.71 -8.30 -1.89
N TYR A 129 -7.39 -8.08 -0.77
CA TYR A 129 -8.70 -7.46 -0.75
C TYR A 129 -8.65 -5.94 -0.84
N CYS A 130 -7.76 -5.31 -0.06
CA CYS A 130 -7.67 -3.86 0.03
C CYS A 130 -6.29 -3.40 0.47
N VAL A 131 -5.82 -2.34 -0.15
CA VAL A 131 -4.73 -1.50 0.35
C VAL A 131 -5.33 -0.19 0.82
N LYS A 132 -5.18 0.11 2.12
CA LYS A 132 -5.61 1.36 2.73
C LYS A 132 -4.38 2.13 3.19
N LEU A 133 -4.24 3.36 2.71
CA LEU A 133 -3.08 4.20 2.97
C LEU A 133 -3.50 5.53 3.58
N TYR A 134 -3.02 5.80 4.79
CA TYR A 134 -3.08 7.12 5.43
C TYR A 134 -1.84 7.92 5.04
N GLU A 135 -2.03 9.05 4.41
CA GLU A 135 -0.99 10.05 4.19
C GLU A 135 -0.83 10.94 5.42
N THR A 136 -1.97 11.33 6.02
CA THR A 136 -2.07 12.03 7.29
C THR A 136 -3.09 11.32 8.18
N GLU A 137 -3.21 11.73 9.44
CA GLU A 137 -4.25 11.19 10.34
C GLU A 137 -5.68 11.45 9.82
N ASN A 138 -5.87 12.51 9.03
CA ASN A 138 -7.18 12.94 8.55
C ASN A 138 -7.51 12.48 7.14
N ASN A 139 -6.52 12.12 6.33
CA ASN A 139 -6.69 11.81 4.92
C ASN A 139 -6.12 10.43 4.59
N TYR A 140 -6.95 9.58 4.04
CA TYR A 140 -6.57 8.25 3.60
C TYR A 140 -7.36 7.83 2.35
N VAL A 141 -6.84 6.85 1.68
CA VAL A 141 -7.44 6.24 0.49
C VAL A 141 -7.56 4.73 0.68
N GLU A 142 -8.49 4.12 -0.04
CA GLU A 142 -8.66 2.68 -0.11
C GLU A 142 -8.71 2.26 -1.58
N TYR A 143 -7.95 1.22 -1.92
CA TYR A 143 -7.94 0.62 -3.25
C TYR A 143 -8.18 -0.88 -3.16
N TYR A 144 -9.09 -1.38 -3.98
CA TYR A 144 -9.60 -2.75 -3.92
C TYR A 144 -9.19 -3.64 -5.12
N GLY A 145 -8.36 -3.10 -5.99
CA GLY A 145 -7.95 -3.80 -7.21
C GLY A 145 -8.85 -3.61 -8.42
#